data_584c8ed297c27d6e5563d887719bed53
#
_entry.id   584c8ed297c27d6e5563d887719bed53
#
_cell.length_a   1.000
_cell.length_b   1.000
_cell.length_c   1.000
_cell.angle_alpha   90.00
_cell.angle_beta   90.00
_cell.angle_gamma   90.00
#
_symmetry.space_group_name_H-M   'P 1'
#
loop_
_entity.id
_entity.type
_entity.pdbx_description
1 polymer ?
#
loop_
_entity_poly.entity_id
_entity_poly.type
_entity_poly.pdbx_seq_one_letter_code
_entity_poly.pdbx_strand_id
1 'polypeptide(L)'
;MFKVLKVDHIGIAVKDLEQAKKFYTETLGMTALGEEVVEQQKVKVCFIPCGDSEVELLESTSPDGPIAKFIEKNGEGIQHVALKVDNIENALADLKAKGVRLIDEQPRYGAGGASIAFIHPKATGGILLEISERK
;
A
#
# COMPACT_ATOMS: atom_id res chain seq x y z
N MET A 1 -14.85 -12.20 13.61
CA MET A 1 -14.81 -10.75 13.34
C MET A 1 -13.42 -10.20 13.51
N PHE A 2 -13.17 -9.05 12.92
CA PHE A 2 -11.88 -8.38 13.01
C PHE A 2 -12.10 -6.90 13.27
N LYS A 3 -11.03 -6.19 13.61
CA LYS A 3 -11.09 -4.75 13.85
C LYS A 3 -10.12 -4.02 12.95
N VAL A 4 -10.58 -2.91 12.37
CA VAL A 4 -9.70 -1.94 11.72
C VAL A 4 -9.17 -1.03 12.82
N LEU A 5 -7.85 -0.93 12.91
CA LEU A 5 -7.19 -0.22 14.01
C LEU A 5 -6.82 1.22 13.64
N LYS A 6 -6.38 1.43 12.40
CA LYS A 6 -5.96 2.76 11.93
C LYS A 6 -5.65 2.71 10.44
N VAL A 7 -5.41 3.88 9.85
CA VAL A 7 -4.78 3.95 8.54
C VAL A 7 -3.31 3.57 8.72
N ASP A 8 -2.87 2.48 8.12
CA ASP A 8 -1.48 2.03 8.22
C ASP A 8 -0.57 2.91 7.39
N HIS A 9 -0.93 3.09 6.12
CA HIS A 9 -0.17 3.95 5.22
C HIS A 9 -1.00 4.39 4.02
N ILE A 10 -0.47 5.38 3.32
CA ILE A 10 -0.99 5.84 2.03
C ILE A 10 0.11 5.56 1.02
N GLY A 11 -0.21 4.79 -0.02
CA GLY A 11 0.74 4.45 -1.08
C GLY A 11 0.63 5.43 -2.24
N ILE A 12 1.72 6.09 -2.56
CA ILE A 12 1.76 7.12 -3.60
C ILE A 12 2.66 6.66 -4.74
N ALA A 13 2.09 6.55 -5.93
CA ALA A 13 2.83 6.14 -7.12
C ALA A 13 3.60 7.32 -7.70
N VAL A 14 4.90 7.16 -7.88
CA VAL A 14 5.78 8.20 -8.39
C VAL A 14 6.65 7.67 -9.51
N LYS A 15 7.01 8.53 -10.46
CA LYS A 15 7.89 8.15 -11.57
C LYS A 15 9.34 8.10 -11.13
N ASP A 16 9.73 9.01 -10.23
CA ASP A 16 11.11 9.14 -9.76
C ASP A 16 11.08 9.25 -8.24
N LEU A 17 11.45 8.17 -7.59
CA LEU A 17 11.37 8.07 -6.13
C LEU A 17 12.28 9.06 -5.43
N GLU A 18 13.52 9.25 -5.93
CA GLU A 18 14.46 10.17 -5.31
C GLU A 18 13.98 11.61 -5.40
N GLN A 19 13.40 11.99 -6.53
CA GLN A 19 12.86 13.33 -6.71
C GLN A 19 11.65 13.58 -5.81
N ALA A 20 10.73 12.60 -5.75
CA ALA A 20 9.55 12.71 -4.90
C ALA A 20 9.93 12.76 -3.43
N LYS A 21 10.89 11.92 -3.02
CA LYS A 21 11.37 11.87 -1.64
C LYS A 21 11.88 13.22 -1.14
N LYS A 22 12.54 13.99 -2.01
CA LYS A 22 13.06 15.32 -1.64
C LYS A 22 11.97 16.27 -1.16
N PHE A 23 10.80 16.21 -1.77
CA PHE A 23 9.71 17.08 -1.34
C PHE A 23 9.35 16.81 0.13
N TYR A 24 9.21 15.54 0.49
CA TYR A 24 8.83 15.16 1.86
C TYR A 24 9.94 15.43 2.86
N THR A 25 11.18 15.15 2.50
CA THR A 25 12.29 15.29 3.45
C THR A 25 12.84 16.71 3.51
N GLU A 26 13.03 17.37 2.38
CA GLU A 26 13.63 18.70 2.36
C GLU A 26 12.60 19.81 2.53
N THR A 27 11.46 19.69 1.86
CA THR A 27 10.45 20.75 1.92
C THR A 27 9.57 20.63 3.17
N LEU A 28 9.12 19.41 3.49
CA LEU A 28 8.25 19.19 4.66
C LEU A 28 9.00 18.83 5.94
N GLY A 29 10.30 18.54 5.85
CA GLY A 29 11.11 18.21 7.02
C GLY A 29 10.85 16.83 7.61
N MET A 30 10.23 15.93 6.85
CA MET A 30 9.95 14.58 7.31
C MET A 30 11.21 13.72 7.18
N THR A 31 11.25 12.61 7.90
CA THR A 31 12.38 11.68 7.88
C THR A 31 12.04 10.42 7.12
N ALA A 32 12.83 10.12 6.08
CA ALA A 32 12.70 8.84 5.38
C ALA A 32 13.52 7.80 6.13
N LEU A 33 12.93 6.63 6.41
CA LEU A 33 13.60 5.58 7.17
C LEU A 33 14.40 4.62 6.31
N GLY A 34 14.07 4.47 5.03
CA GLY A 34 14.79 3.56 4.16
C GLY A 34 13.94 3.13 2.99
N GLU A 35 14.49 2.21 2.21
CA GLU A 35 13.85 1.74 0.99
C GLU A 35 13.91 0.23 0.93
N GLU A 36 12.95 -0.36 0.27
CA GLU A 36 12.88 -1.80 0.06
C GLU A 36 12.38 -2.09 -1.34
N VAL A 37 12.95 -3.12 -1.99
CA VAL A 37 12.41 -3.63 -3.25
C VAL A 37 11.58 -4.86 -2.94
N VAL A 38 10.30 -4.82 -3.30
CA VAL A 38 9.40 -5.96 -3.17
C VAL A 38 9.25 -6.57 -4.55
N GLU A 39 10.02 -7.63 -4.81
CA GLU A 39 10.14 -8.21 -6.15
C GLU A 39 8.84 -8.78 -6.69
N GLN A 40 8.03 -9.42 -5.83
CA GLN A 40 6.75 -9.98 -6.24
C GLN A 40 5.80 -8.92 -6.76
N GLN A 41 5.95 -7.68 -6.29
CA GLN A 41 5.09 -6.57 -6.68
C GLN A 41 5.78 -5.64 -7.67
N LYS A 42 7.02 -5.91 -8.04
CA LYS A 42 7.81 -5.11 -8.98
C LYS A 42 7.84 -3.63 -8.59
N VAL A 43 8.11 -3.38 -7.30
CA VAL A 43 8.05 -2.03 -6.75
C VAL A 43 9.21 -1.78 -5.79
N LYS A 44 9.70 -0.54 -5.80
CA LYS A 44 10.64 -0.02 -4.83
C LYS A 44 9.86 0.95 -3.92
N VAL A 45 9.94 0.73 -2.62
CA VAL A 45 9.14 1.46 -1.63
C VAL A 45 10.06 2.29 -0.75
N CYS A 46 9.72 3.56 -0.54
CA CYS A 46 10.39 4.41 0.44
C CYS A 46 9.42 4.68 1.59
N PHE A 47 9.88 4.44 2.82
CA PHE A 47 9.05 4.57 4.02
C PHE A 47 9.27 5.92 4.69
N ILE A 48 8.21 6.70 4.82
CA ILE A 48 8.25 8.01 5.46
C ILE A 48 7.21 8.05 6.59
N PRO A 49 7.63 7.83 7.84
CA PRO A 49 6.67 7.83 8.95
C PRO A 49 5.97 9.17 9.13
N CYS A 50 4.72 9.10 9.52
CA CYS A 50 3.86 10.26 9.75
C CYS A 50 2.99 9.95 10.98
N GLY A 51 3.52 10.24 12.18
CA GLY A 51 2.83 9.85 13.41
C GLY A 51 2.68 8.34 13.50
N ASP A 52 1.46 7.88 13.69
CA ASP A 52 1.15 6.45 13.76
C ASP A 52 0.97 5.80 12.39
N SER A 53 1.08 6.58 11.33
CA SER A 53 0.90 6.10 9.96
C SER A 53 2.18 6.33 9.16
N GLU A 54 2.14 6.02 7.87
CA GLU A 54 3.26 6.23 6.96
C GLU A 54 2.78 6.76 5.63
N VAL A 55 3.63 7.53 4.98
CA VAL A 55 3.55 7.74 3.53
C VAL A 55 4.53 6.75 2.93
N GLU A 56 4.09 5.98 1.94
CA GLU A 56 4.97 5.10 1.19
C GLU A 56 5.03 5.58 -0.25
N LEU A 57 6.23 5.94 -0.69
CA LEU A 57 6.45 6.32 -2.08
C LEU A 57 6.79 5.06 -2.87
N LEU A 58 6.14 4.88 -4.00
CA LEU A 58 6.18 3.63 -4.76
C LEU A 58 6.66 3.93 -6.18
N GLU A 59 7.81 3.34 -6.55
CA GLU A 59 8.33 3.45 -7.91
C GLU A 59 8.41 2.06 -8.52
N SER A 60 7.89 1.89 -9.74
CA SER A 60 7.94 0.59 -10.40
C SER A 60 9.37 0.22 -10.76
N THR A 61 9.72 -1.06 -10.55
CA THR A 61 11.03 -1.57 -10.97
C THR A 61 10.97 -2.18 -12.37
N SER A 62 9.79 -2.20 -13.01
CA SER A 62 9.59 -2.81 -14.32
C SER A 62 8.48 -2.08 -15.06
N PRO A 63 8.59 -1.95 -16.42
CA PRO A 63 7.55 -1.30 -17.20
C PRO A 63 6.18 -2.00 -17.11
N ASP A 64 6.16 -3.28 -16.77
CA ASP A 64 4.91 -4.04 -16.65
C ASP A 64 4.42 -4.20 -15.21
N GLY A 65 5.04 -3.50 -14.25
CA GLY A 65 4.60 -3.56 -12.86
C GLY A 65 3.30 -2.82 -12.61
N PRO A 66 2.60 -3.15 -11.51
CA PRO A 66 1.32 -2.50 -11.18
C PRO A 66 1.42 -0.98 -11.03
N ILE A 67 2.51 -0.48 -10.46
CA ILE A 67 2.69 0.97 -10.28
C ILE A 67 2.91 1.65 -11.63
N ALA A 68 3.71 1.03 -12.52
CA ALA A 68 3.91 1.58 -13.87
C ALA A 68 2.58 1.66 -14.61
N LYS A 69 1.75 0.63 -14.51
CA LYS A 69 0.44 0.60 -15.15
C LYS A 69 -0.51 1.63 -14.56
N PHE A 70 -0.44 1.82 -13.23
CA PHE A 70 -1.25 2.84 -12.57
C PHE A 70 -0.91 4.23 -13.10
N ILE A 71 0.39 4.55 -13.19
CA ILE A 71 0.85 5.86 -13.66
C ILE A 71 0.49 6.07 -15.12
N GLU A 72 0.62 5.03 -15.95
CA GLU A 72 0.26 5.13 -17.36
C GLU A 72 -1.21 5.48 -17.54
N LYS A 73 -2.08 4.91 -16.72
CA LYS A 73 -3.52 5.13 -16.81
C LYS A 73 -3.99 6.39 -16.09
N ASN A 74 -3.41 6.69 -14.93
CA ASN A 74 -3.93 7.73 -14.03
C ASN A 74 -2.96 8.88 -13.78
N GLY A 75 -1.69 8.76 -14.15
CA GLY A 75 -0.65 9.70 -13.74
C GLY A 75 -0.14 9.39 -12.34
N GLU A 76 0.78 10.18 -11.85
CA GLU A 76 1.28 10.04 -10.49
C GLU A 76 0.18 10.42 -9.49
N GLY A 77 0.19 9.78 -8.32
CA GLY A 77 -0.78 10.09 -7.28
C GLY A 77 -0.98 8.94 -6.30
N ILE A 78 -1.99 9.07 -5.46
CA ILE A 78 -2.31 8.04 -4.48
C ILE A 78 -2.81 6.80 -5.21
N GLN A 79 -2.10 5.69 -5.00
CA GLN A 79 -2.45 4.43 -5.65
C GLN A 79 -3.31 3.56 -4.74
N HIS A 80 -3.04 3.57 -3.43
CA HIS A 80 -3.85 2.80 -2.49
C HIS A 80 -3.81 3.41 -1.10
N VAL A 81 -4.79 3.01 -0.29
CA VAL A 81 -4.83 3.30 1.15
C VAL A 81 -4.81 1.95 1.86
N ALA A 82 -3.98 1.81 2.89
CA ALA A 82 -3.89 0.59 3.66
C ALA A 82 -4.44 0.80 5.07
N LEU A 83 -5.30 -0.12 5.49
CA LEU A 83 -5.88 -0.12 6.83
C LEU A 83 -5.23 -1.24 7.64
N LYS A 84 -4.74 -0.90 8.83
CA LYS A 84 -4.20 -1.92 9.72
C LYS A 84 -5.34 -2.66 10.39
N VAL A 85 -5.26 -4.00 10.38
CA VAL A 85 -6.24 -4.85 11.05
C VAL A 85 -5.56 -5.67 12.14
N ASP A 86 -6.35 -6.13 13.11
CA ASP A 86 -5.83 -6.92 14.21
C ASP A 86 -5.51 -8.36 13.81
N ASN A 87 -6.22 -8.91 12.82
CA ASN A 87 -6.00 -10.27 12.34
C ASN A 87 -6.44 -10.36 10.89
N ILE A 88 -5.48 -10.49 9.97
CA ILE A 88 -5.79 -10.45 8.54
C ILE A 88 -6.54 -11.69 8.07
N GLU A 89 -6.28 -12.85 8.67
CA GLU A 89 -6.98 -14.07 8.26
C GLU A 89 -8.44 -14.02 8.65
N ASN A 90 -8.73 -13.51 9.86
CA ASN A 90 -10.11 -13.28 10.29
C ASN A 90 -10.77 -12.22 9.41
N ALA A 91 -10.03 -11.17 9.03
CA ALA A 91 -10.57 -10.13 8.15
C ALA A 91 -10.98 -10.72 6.81
N LEU A 92 -10.11 -11.52 6.19
CA LEU A 92 -10.41 -12.12 4.90
C LEU A 92 -11.59 -13.08 4.99
N ALA A 93 -11.66 -13.90 6.04
CA ALA A 93 -12.76 -14.82 6.23
C ALA A 93 -14.09 -14.07 6.38
N ASP A 94 -14.10 -13.00 7.17
CA ASP A 94 -15.30 -12.20 7.39
C ASP A 94 -15.75 -11.48 6.12
N LEU A 95 -14.80 -10.92 5.37
CA LEU A 95 -15.10 -10.24 4.11
C LEU A 95 -15.66 -11.20 3.08
N LYS A 96 -15.10 -12.41 2.99
CA LYS A 96 -15.65 -13.44 2.10
C LYS A 96 -17.06 -13.82 2.50
N ALA A 97 -17.31 -13.99 3.79
CA ALA A 97 -18.63 -14.35 4.29
C ALA A 97 -19.68 -13.27 3.97
N LYS A 98 -19.23 -12.02 3.88
CA LYS A 98 -20.11 -10.89 3.52
C LYS A 98 -20.23 -10.68 2.02
N GLY A 99 -19.59 -11.51 1.21
CA GLY A 99 -19.67 -11.42 -0.25
C GLY A 99 -18.84 -10.29 -0.84
N VAL A 100 -17.85 -9.79 -0.12
CA VAL A 100 -16.98 -8.72 -0.60
C VAL A 100 -16.02 -9.27 -1.64
N ARG A 101 -15.90 -8.58 -2.78
CA ARG A 101 -14.98 -8.97 -3.83
C ARG A 101 -13.54 -8.64 -3.43
N LEU A 102 -12.68 -9.65 -3.40
CA LEU A 102 -11.29 -9.53 -3.01
C LEU A 102 -10.37 -9.74 -4.20
N ILE A 103 -9.26 -9.01 -4.26
CA ILE A 103 -8.18 -9.32 -5.19
C ILE A 103 -7.38 -10.49 -4.64
N ASP A 104 -7.06 -10.44 -3.34
CA ASP A 104 -6.32 -11.50 -2.66
C ASP A 104 -7.21 -12.22 -1.66
N GLU A 105 -7.38 -13.53 -1.83
CA GLU A 105 -8.14 -14.33 -0.88
C GLU A 105 -7.27 -14.91 0.22
N GLN A 106 -5.94 -14.83 0.04
CA GLN A 106 -4.95 -15.26 1.02
C GLN A 106 -3.97 -14.11 1.24
N PRO A 107 -3.42 -13.97 2.46
CA PRO A 107 -2.41 -12.94 2.71
C PRO A 107 -1.15 -13.18 1.87
N ARG A 108 -0.48 -12.11 1.52
CA ARG A 108 0.82 -12.16 0.87
C ARG A 108 1.78 -11.18 1.51
N TYR A 109 3.06 -11.28 1.15
CA TYR A 109 4.10 -10.41 1.70
C TYR A 109 3.91 -8.98 1.21
N GLY A 110 3.97 -8.03 2.14
CA GLY A 110 3.98 -6.62 1.84
C GLY A 110 5.26 -5.96 2.34
N ALA A 111 5.49 -4.75 1.88
CA ALA A 111 6.66 -3.97 2.28
C ALA A 111 6.75 -3.86 3.79
N GLY A 112 7.98 -3.93 4.33
CA GLY A 112 8.19 -3.86 5.76
C GLY A 112 7.87 -5.15 6.50
N GLY A 113 7.64 -6.25 5.77
CA GLY A 113 7.35 -7.55 6.37
C GLY A 113 5.91 -7.74 6.82
N ALA A 114 5.01 -6.86 6.41
CA ALA A 114 3.59 -7.00 6.76
C ALA A 114 2.94 -8.13 5.97
N SER A 115 1.86 -8.70 6.54
CA SER A 115 0.97 -9.59 5.79
C SER A 115 -0.14 -8.71 5.22
N ILE A 116 -0.34 -8.75 3.92
CA ILE A 116 -1.28 -7.85 3.26
C ILE A 116 -2.24 -8.59 2.33
N ALA A 117 -3.36 -7.94 2.02
CA ALA A 117 -4.29 -8.39 0.99
C ALA A 117 -5.04 -7.19 0.45
N PHE A 118 -5.37 -7.21 -0.85
CA PHE A 118 -6.09 -6.12 -1.47
C PHE A 118 -7.56 -6.47 -1.67
N ILE A 119 -8.42 -5.48 -1.40
CA ILE A 119 -9.85 -5.55 -1.69
C ILE A 119 -10.06 -4.92 -3.06
N HIS A 120 -10.90 -5.58 -3.88
CA HIS A 120 -11.15 -5.08 -5.24
C HIS A 120 -11.81 -3.70 -5.21
N PRO A 121 -11.39 -2.76 -6.07
CA PRO A 121 -11.97 -1.41 -6.07
C PRO A 121 -13.48 -1.36 -6.29
N LYS A 122 -14.05 -2.35 -6.97
CA LYS A 122 -15.52 -2.40 -7.14
C LYS A 122 -16.26 -2.56 -5.82
N ALA A 123 -15.63 -3.12 -4.81
CA ALA A 123 -16.24 -3.28 -3.49
C ALA A 123 -16.18 -2.00 -2.66
N THR A 124 -15.35 -1.04 -3.05
CA THR A 124 -15.05 0.15 -2.24
C THR A 124 -15.45 1.46 -2.92
N GLY A 125 -16.09 1.38 -4.08
CA GLY A 125 -16.46 2.60 -4.82
C GLY A 125 -15.30 3.20 -5.60
N GLY A 126 -14.31 2.39 -5.97
CA GLY A 126 -13.21 2.83 -6.82
C GLY A 126 -11.87 3.00 -6.14
N ILE A 127 -11.80 2.72 -4.84
CA ILE A 127 -10.54 2.85 -4.08
C ILE A 127 -9.86 1.50 -3.99
N LEU A 128 -8.57 1.42 -4.36
CA LEU A 128 -7.79 0.22 -4.09
C LEU A 128 -7.44 0.24 -2.60
N LEU A 129 -8.07 -0.64 -1.85
CA LEU A 129 -7.94 -0.69 -0.40
C LEU A 129 -7.14 -1.92 -0.01
N GLU A 130 -6.08 -1.71 0.77
CA GLU A 130 -5.25 -2.77 1.31
C GLU A 130 -5.63 -3.00 2.77
N ILE A 131 -5.64 -4.27 3.21
CA ILE A 131 -5.67 -4.58 4.63
C ILE A 131 -4.31 -5.15 4.99
N SER A 132 -3.82 -4.80 6.17
CA SER A 132 -2.45 -5.10 6.58
C SER A 132 -2.41 -5.50 8.04
N GLU A 133 -1.65 -6.55 8.32
CA GLU A 133 -1.35 -6.95 9.70
C GLU A 133 0.15 -6.92 9.89
N ARG A 134 0.60 -6.19 10.90
CA ARG A 134 2.01 -6.13 11.28
C ARG A 134 2.20 -6.85 12.60
N LYS A 135 3.24 -7.63 12.69
CA LYS A 135 3.56 -8.39 13.92
C LYS A 135 4.61 -7.69 14.74
#